data_61699b3644ac3f895343f7ab0356e7b0
#
_entry.id   61699b3644ac3f895343f7ab0356e7b0
#
_cell.length_a   1.000
_cell.length_b   1.000
_cell.length_c   1.000
_cell.angle_alpha   90.00
_cell.angle_beta   90.00
_cell.angle_gamma   90.00
#
_symmetry.space_group_name_H-M   'P 1'
#
loop_
_entity.id
_entity.type
_entity.pdbx_description
1 polymer ?
#
loop_
_entity_poly.entity_id
_entity_poly.type
_entity_poly.pdbx_seq_one_letter_code
_entity_poly.pdbx_strand_id
1 'polypeptide(L)'
;MQKITLSLLALSLLNASAAFADTVTPVPAAIASHDGPIRIAVIRNLGSDDNTTQFVAGAIQQGRQLGFKVSTFLSNGDDARFQDFVNQAISQKYDGIVLSHGKAPYASGLVKRIADAGIKLSVFDTPVDSPIPGVTVTAQDDASLAQLSLGQLIHDFNGKANIVKLWVAGFPPMERRQVVYEKLLKENPGIHQLESIGAVSTDVQGDTANKIGAILAKYPKGKIDAIWGSWDAFAQGAYKALQENGRTEIKLYSIDVSNQDLQLMHQKDSPWKQTVAVDSKLIGATNMRLVANKIGGETTPATYQFKAAAISQAQLAAQSGAVNVSTLNKIIPGWGESTDFVAPWFATLQAKYAKK
;
A
#
# COMPACT_ATOMS: atom_id res chain seq x y z
N MET A 1 53.11 -6.77 71.83
CA MET A 1 51.85 -6.10 71.66
C MET A 1 52.05 -5.08 70.53
N GLN A 2 51.71 -5.51 69.28
CA GLN A 2 51.86 -4.66 68.06
C GLN A 2 50.47 -4.16 67.65
N LYS A 3 50.35 -2.85 67.58
CA LYS A 3 49.12 -2.14 67.12
C LYS A 3 49.14 -2.12 65.61
N ILE A 4 48.15 -2.72 64.99
CA ILE A 4 47.91 -2.63 63.56
C ILE A 4 46.98 -1.45 63.34
N THR A 5 47.44 -0.45 62.57
CA THR A 5 46.65 0.73 62.11
C THR A 5 46.03 0.39 60.77
N LEU A 6 44.70 0.31 60.72
CA LEU A 6 43.95 0.18 59.46
C LEU A 6 43.79 1.60 58.83
N SER A 7 44.34 1.75 57.65
CA SER A 7 44.09 2.93 56.80
C SER A 7 42.87 2.63 55.89
N LEU A 8 41.78 3.38 56.08
CA LEU A 8 40.65 3.38 55.15
C LEU A 8 41.01 4.23 53.90
N LEU A 9 41.11 3.58 52.74
CA LEU A 9 41.12 4.26 51.45
C LEU A 9 39.66 4.47 51.01
N ALA A 10 39.22 5.73 51.01
CA ALA A 10 37.94 6.11 50.44
C ALA A 10 38.09 6.19 48.91
N LEU A 11 37.50 5.25 48.18
CA LEU A 11 37.40 5.27 46.72
C LEU A 11 36.19 6.12 46.30
N SER A 12 36.44 7.35 45.88
CA SER A 12 35.39 8.23 45.29
C SER A 12 35.11 7.79 43.86
N LEU A 13 33.97 7.08 43.68
CA LEU A 13 33.37 6.81 42.38
C LEU A 13 32.81 8.12 41.82
N LEU A 14 33.54 8.73 40.88
CA LEU A 14 32.94 9.73 39.98
C LEU A 14 31.96 9.03 39.05
N ASN A 15 30.67 9.16 39.30
CA ASN A 15 29.64 8.88 38.35
C ASN A 15 29.67 9.96 37.22
N ALA A 16 30.37 9.68 36.13
CA ALA A 16 30.24 10.44 34.90
C ALA A 16 28.91 10.05 34.27
N SER A 17 27.84 10.78 34.58
CA SER A 17 26.60 10.76 33.81
C SER A 17 26.93 11.33 32.44
N ALA A 18 27.16 10.47 31.45
CA ALA A 18 27.17 10.87 30.06
C ALA A 18 25.74 11.34 29.73
N ALA A 19 25.53 12.64 29.77
CA ALA A 19 24.37 13.27 29.18
C ALA A 19 24.43 13.01 27.67
N PHE A 20 23.64 12.04 27.18
CA PHE A 20 23.33 11.99 25.75
C PHE A 20 22.57 13.28 25.43
N ALA A 21 23.28 14.29 24.98
CA ALA A 21 22.66 15.42 24.32
C ALA A 21 21.95 14.83 23.09
N ASP A 22 20.62 14.86 23.08
CA ASP A 22 19.84 14.61 21.87
C ASP A 22 20.37 15.58 20.80
N THR A 23 21.24 15.10 19.92
CA THR A 23 21.76 15.88 18.81
C THR A 23 20.61 16.13 17.84
N VAL A 24 19.93 17.26 18.03
CA VAL A 24 18.87 17.71 17.13
C VAL A 24 19.47 17.85 15.73
N THR A 25 19.11 16.93 14.84
CA THR A 25 19.60 16.99 13.45
C THR A 25 19.02 18.24 12.78
N PRO A 26 19.86 19.14 12.22
CA PRO A 26 19.39 20.37 11.63
C PRO A 26 18.50 20.08 10.40
N VAL A 27 17.44 20.85 10.26
CA VAL A 27 16.57 20.81 9.09
C VAL A 27 17.36 21.33 7.88
N PRO A 28 17.31 20.63 6.72
CA PRO A 28 18.00 21.10 5.50
C PRO A 28 17.68 22.55 5.15
N ALA A 29 18.67 23.31 4.70
CA ALA A 29 18.51 24.73 4.39
C ALA A 29 17.38 24.98 3.37
N ALA A 30 17.24 24.14 2.37
CA ALA A 30 16.17 24.24 1.37
C ALA A 30 14.75 24.21 1.98
N ILE A 31 14.59 23.58 3.14
CA ILE A 31 13.32 23.54 3.88
C ILE A 31 13.26 24.65 4.93
N ALA A 32 14.36 24.87 5.67
CA ALA A 32 14.40 25.81 6.78
C ALA A 32 14.26 27.29 6.34
N SER A 33 14.81 27.63 5.17
CA SER A 33 14.79 28.99 4.58
C SER A 33 13.77 29.15 3.44
N HIS A 34 12.85 28.16 3.26
CA HIS A 34 11.82 28.24 2.22
C HIS A 34 10.88 29.42 2.46
N ASP A 35 10.63 30.19 1.39
CA ASP A 35 9.72 31.33 1.45
C ASP A 35 8.27 30.85 1.49
N GLY A 36 7.64 30.99 2.64
CA GLY A 36 6.29 30.50 2.93
C GLY A 36 6.22 28.98 3.17
N PRO A 37 5.01 28.40 3.21
CA PRO A 37 4.81 26.99 3.44
C PRO A 37 5.17 26.16 2.20
N ILE A 38 5.93 25.08 2.36
CA ILE A 38 6.16 24.08 1.31
C ILE A 38 4.81 23.48 0.89
N ARG A 39 4.53 23.50 -0.41
CA ARG A 39 3.25 23.11 -1.00
C ARG A 39 3.38 21.80 -1.77
N ILE A 40 2.64 20.78 -1.35
CA ILE A 40 2.64 19.46 -1.98
C ILE A 40 1.28 19.17 -2.58
N ALA A 41 1.25 18.73 -3.85
CA ALA A 41 0.05 18.19 -4.48
C ALA A 41 0.06 16.67 -4.43
N VAL A 42 -1.00 16.06 -3.93
CA VAL A 42 -1.28 14.64 -4.05
C VAL A 42 -2.30 14.46 -5.17
N ILE A 43 -1.86 13.95 -6.31
CA ILE A 43 -2.67 13.83 -7.53
C ILE A 43 -2.87 12.35 -7.84
N ARG A 44 -4.13 11.89 -7.87
CA ARG A 44 -4.47 10.48 -8.03
C ARG A 44 -5.56 10.28 -9.07
N ASN A 45 -5.33 9.34 -10.01
CA ASN A 45 -6.28 9.01 -11.07
C ASN A 45 -7.27 7.91 -10.65
N LEU A 46 -7.71 7.95 -9.40
CA LEU A 46 -8.75 7.07 -8.85
C LEU A 46 -9.82 7.90 -8.14
N GLY A 47 -10.91 7.22 -7.77
CA GLY A 47 -12.02 7.79 -7.02
C GLY A 47 -11.78 7.85 -5.52
N SER A 48 -12.87 8.01 -4.77
CA SER A 48 -12.88 8.11 -3.30
C SER A 48 -13.19 6.75 -2.63
N ASP A 49 -12.63 5.66 -3.16
CA ASP A 49 -12.67 4.35 -2.53
C ASP A 49 -11.85 4.33 -1.21
N ASP A 50 -11.99 3.25 -0.43
CA ASP A 50 -11.31 3.13 0.87
C ASP A 50 -9.78 3.15 0.71
N ASN A 51 -9.23 2.49 -0.31
CA ASN A 51 -7.79 2.50 -0.62
C ASN A 51 -7.28 3.92 -0.90
N THR A 52 -7.99 4.68 -1.74
CA THR A 52 -7.67 6.09 -2.04
C THR A 52 -7.76 6.95 -0.79
N THR A 53 -8.80 6.75 0.05
CA THR A 53 -8.97 7.48 1.30
C THR A 53 -7.81 7.25 2.25
N GLN A 54 -7.36 6.01 2.43
CA GLN A 54 -6.22 5.65 3.27
C GLN A 54 -4.90 6.21 2.72
N PHE A 55 -4.65 6.08 1.41
CA PHE A 55 -3.47 6.64 0.76
C PHE A 55 -3.36 8.16 0.98
N VAL A 56 -4.44 8.89 0.70
CA VAL A 56 -4.50 10.34 0.88
C VAL A 56 -4.31 10.72 2.35
N ALA A 57 -4.95 9.99 3.28
CA ALA A 57 -4.79 10.22 4.71
C ALA A 57 -3.33 10.06 5.16
N GLY A 58 -2.63 9.04 4.68
CA GLY A 58 -1.20 8.82 4.96
C GLY A 58 -0.32 9.95 4.45
N ALA A 59 -0.52 10.37 3.20
CA ALA A 59 0.23 11.47 2.61
C ALA A 59 -0.03 12.80 3.34
N ILE A 60 -1.29 13.13 3.64
CA ILE A 60 -1.67 14.34 4.39
C ILE A 60 -1.07 14.31 5.80
N GLN A 61 -1.22 13.21 6.53
CA GLN A 61 -0.71 13.09 7.89
C GLN A 61 0.79 13.30 7.94
N GLN A 62 1.54 12.63 7.05
CA GLN A 62 2.99 12.76 6.99
C GLN A 62 3.42 14.17 6.60
N GLY A 63 2.77 14.79 5.59
CA GLY A 63 3.08 16.16 5.17
C GLY A 63 2.81 17.19 6.26
N ARG A 64 1.66 17.07 6.97
CA ARG A 64 1.34 17.97 8.10
C ARG A 64 2.33 17.85 9.25
N GLN A 65 2.78 16.65 9.58
CA GLN A 65 3.81 16.42 10.60
C GLN A 65 5.14 17.14 10.25
N LEU A 66 5.40 17.37 8.96
CA LEU A 66 6.56 18.11 8.48
C LEU A 66 6.29 19.63 8.28
N GLY A 67 5.06 20.09 8.56
CA GLY A 67 4.65 21.47 8.38
C GLY A 67 4.32 21.86 6.93
N PHE A 68 4.11 20.88 6.05
CA PHE A 68 3.80 21.12 4.64
C PHE A 68 2.30 21.38 4.44
N LYS A 69 1.97 22.23 3.46
CA LYS A 69 0.61 22.44 2.98
C LYS A 69 0.31 21.42 1.90
N VAL A 70 -0.53 20.44 2.20
CA VAL A 70 -0.91 19.34 1.28
C VAL A 70 -2.26 19.63 0.67
N SER A 71 -2.33 19.61 -0.67
CA SER A 71 -3.57 19.69 -1.45
C SER A 71 -3.79 18.37 -2.19
N THR A 72 -5.05 17.94 -2.30
CA THR A 72 -5.43 16.66 -2.94
C THR A 72 -6.28 16.89 -4.17
N PHE A 73 -6.01 16.13 -5.23
CA PHE A 73 -6.69 16.19 -6.52
C PHE A 73 -7.03 14.77 -6.97
N LEU A 74 -8.32 14.44 -7.00
CA LEU A 74 -8.83 13.13 -7.39
C LEU A 74 -9.58 13.27 -8.71
N SER A 75 -9.14 12.56 -9.75
CA SER A 75 -9.75 12.65 -11.08
C SER A 75 -10.87 11.64 -11.32
N ASN A 76 -11.06 10.68 -10.42
CA ASN A 76 -12.08 9.62 -10.53
C ASN A 76 -11.98 8.81 -11.84
N GLY A 77 -10.75 8.53 -12.31
CA GLY A 77 -10.50 7.79 -13.54
C GLY A 77 -10.57 8.63 -14.82
N ASP A 78 -10.88 9.93 -14.72
CA ASP A 78 -10.87 10.85 -15.84
C ASP A 78 -9.43 11.29 -16.16
N ASP A 79 -8.90 10.79 -17.26
CA ASP A 79 -7.53 11.02 -17.70
C ASP A 79 -7.25 12.47 -18.10
N ALA A 80 -8.23 13.16 -18.68
CA ALA A 80 -8.10 14.58 -19.04
C ALA A 80 -7.99 15.43 -17.78
N ARG A 81 -8.90 15.22 -16.84
CA ARG A 81 -8.89 15.89 -15.54
C ARG A 81 -7.62 15.60 -14.74
N PHE A 82 -7.09 14.38 -14.80
CA PHE A 82 -5.82 14.03 -14.16
C PHE A 82 -4.66 14.85 -14.71
N GLN A 83 -4.57 14.99 -16.04
CA GLN A 83 -3.55 15.80 -16.70
C GLN A 83 -3.73 17.28 -16.40
N ASP A 84 -4.97 17.77 -16.32
CA ASP A 84 -5.27 19.16 -15.97
C ASP A 84 -4.83 19.49 -14.53
N PHE A 85 -5.02 18.59 -13.57
CA PHE A 85 -4.52 18.77 -12.21
C PHE A 85 -2.98 18.86 -12.16
N VAL A 86 -2.28 18.07 -12.99
CA VAL A 86 -0.82 18.18 -13.10
C VAL A 86 -0.43 19.53 -13.71
N ASN A 87 -1.08 19.95 -14.80
CA ASN A 87 -0.84 21.26 -15.41
C ASN A 87 -1.08 22.41 -14.42
N GLN A 88 -2.14 22.31 -13.61
CA GLN A 88 -2.44 23.26 -12.55
C GLN A 88 -1.33 23.28 -11.48
N ALA A 89 -0.85 22.11 -11.03
CA ALA A 89 0.21 22.03 -10.04
C ALA A 89 1.54 22.63 -10.57
N ILE A 90 1.85 22.41 -11.85
CA ILE A 90 3.02 23.01 -12.50
C ILE A 90 2.86 24.53 -12.59
N SER A 91 1.75 25.03 -13.10
CA SER A 91 1.50 26.48 -13.27
C SER A 91 1.46 27.23 -11.95
N GLN A 92 0.95 26.60 -10.90
CA GLN A 92 0.95 27.16 -9.53
C GLN A 92 2.25 26.97 -8.77
N LYS A 93 3.29 26.37 -9.40
CA LYS A 93 4.61 26.14 -8.82
C LYS A 93 4.57 25.43 -7.46
N TYR A 94 3.96 24.26 -7.42
CA TYR A 94 4.07 23.39 -6.24
C TYR A 94 5.51 22.94 -6.06
N ASP A 95 5.97 22.80 -4.82
CA ASP A 95 7.32 22.35 -4.48
C ASP A 95 7.52 20.87 -4.72
N GLY A 96 6.45 20.10 -4.53
CA GLY A 96 6.46 18.67 -4.74
C GLY A 96 5.11 18.09 -5.16
N ILE A 97 5.18 16.92 -5.80
CA ILE A 97 4.00 16.16 -6.23
C ILE A 97 4.17 14.70 -5.81
N VAL A 98 3.12 14.13 -5.22
CA VAL A 98 2.90 12.67 -5.14
C VAL A 98 1.89 12.33 -6.22
N LEU A 99 2.34 11.64 -7.29
CA LEU A 99 1.52 11.28 -8.45
C LEU A 99 1.15 9.80 -8.40
N SER A 100 -0.08 9.43 -8.74
CA SER A 100 -0.53 8.06 -8.63
C SER A 100 -1.54 7.65 -9.70
N HIS A 101 -1.35 6.45 -10.26
CA HIS A 101 -2.25 5.78 -11.21
C HIS A 101 -2.41 6.48 -12.58
N GLY A 102 -1.39 7.19 -13.06
CA GLY A 102 -1.33 7.61 -14.46
C GLY A 102 -1.30 6.38 -15.40
N LYS A 103 -1.81 6.55 -16.62
CA LYS A 103 -1.87 5.46 -17.61
C LYS A 103 -0.77 5.57 -18.65
N ALA A 104 -0.35 4.42 -19.20
CA ALA A 104 0.76 4.30 -20.15
C ALA A 104 0.77 5.31 -21.31
N PRO A 105 -0.36 5.64 -21.98
CA PRO A 105 -0.32 6.53 -23.14
C PRO A 105 0.21 7.94 -22.88
N TYR A 106 0.18 8.42 -21.63
CA TYR A 106 0.60 9.78 -21.29
C TYR A 106 1.55 9.89 -20.09
N ALA A 107 1.69 8.81 -19.31
CA ALA A 107 2.35 8.88 -18.00
C ALA A 107 3.81 9.34 -18.07
N SER A 108 4.62 8.73 -18.95
CA SER A 108 6.05 9.07 -19.07
C SER A 108 6.26 10.54 -19.48
N GLY A 109 5.47 11.04 -20.44
CA GLY A 109 5.53 12.44 -20.84
C GLY A 109 5.10 13.40 -19.73
N LEU A 110 4.08 13.02 -18.95
CA LEU A 110 3.58 13.80 -17.84
C LEU A 110 4.61 13.90 -16.70
N VAL A 111 5.19 12.76 -16.32
CA VAL A 111 6.24 12.67 -15.28
C VAL A 111 7.47 13.49 -15.69
N LYS A 112 7.87 13.39 -16.96
CA LYS A 112 8.98 14.20 -17.49
C LYS A 112 8.70 15.70 -17.39
N ARG A 113 7.51 16.18 -17.77
CA ARG A 113 7.13 17.59 -17.67
C ARG A 113 7.18 18.12 -16.24
N ILE A 114 6.75 17.31 -15.24
CA ILE A 114 6.83 17.68 -13.83
C ILE A 114 8.31 17.81 -13.40
N ALA A 115 9.14 16.85 -13.79
CA ALA A 115 10.58 16.86 -13.47
C ALA A 115 11.31 18.05 -14.12
N ASP A 116 11.03 18.32 -15.41
CA ASP A 116 11.59 19.46 -16.16
C ASP A 116 11.19 20.83 -15.55
N ALA A 117 10.01 20.90 -14.92
CA ALA A 117 9.58 22.07 -14.16
C ALA A 117 10.30 22.24 -12.80
N GLY A 118 11.21 21.33 -12.43
CA GLY A 118 11.96 21.36 -11.18
C GLY A 118 11.18 20.91 -9.94
N ILE A 119 9.94 20.45 -10.11
CA ILE A 119 9.07 19.99 -9.02
C ILE A 119 9.54 18.61 -8.53
N LYS A 120 9.69 18.46 -7.21
CA LYS A 120 10.12 17.21 -6.59
C LYS A 120 9.01 16.15 -6.67
N LEU A 121 9.34 14.96 -7.19
CA LEU A 121 8.31 13.99 -7.60
C LEU A 121 8.56 12.59 -7.05
N SER A 122 7.52 12.00 -6.48
CA SER A 122 7.38 10.56 -6.25
C SER A 122 6.15 10.06 -7.01
N VAL A 123 6.27 8.89 -7.63
CA VAL A 123 5.25 8.33 -8.53
C VAL A 123 4.87 6.93 -8.03
N PHE A 124 3.59 6.68 -7.82
CA PHE A 124 3.09 5.38 -7.36
C PHE A 124 2.19 4.74 -8.42
N ASP A 125 2.44 3.44 -8.71
CA ASP A 125 1.67 2.63 -9.66
C ASP A 125 1.31 3.37 -10.96
N THR A 126 2.28 4.05 -11.50
CA THR A 126 2.19 4.80 -12.75
C THR A 126 3.33 4.34 -13.66
N PRO A 127 3.07 3.86 -14.87
CA PRO A 127 4.11 3.37 -15.76
C PRO A 127 5.02 4.52 -16.20
N VAL A 128 6.32 4.30 -16.11
CA VAL A 128 7.37 5.21 -16.60
C VAL A 128 8.34 4.35 -17.41
N ASP A 129 8.46 4.62 -18.71
CA ASP A 129 9.18 3.77 -19.66
C ASP A 129 10.68 3.68 -19.39
N SER A 130 11.26 4.74 -18.80
CA SER A 130 12.68 4.80 -18.46
C SER A 130 12.88 5.63 -17.19
N PRO A 131 13.91 5.35 -16.39
CA PRO A 131 14.24 6.17 -15.23
C PRO A 131 14.42 7.64 -15.60
N ILE A 132 13.75 8.52 -14.86
CA ILE A 132 13.87 9.98 -15.00
C ILE A 132 14.67 10.49 -13.81
N PRO A 133 15.79 11.23 -14.03
CA PRO A 133 16.62 11.74 -12.94
C PRO A 133 15.80 12.52 -11.89
N GLY A 134 16.03 12.23 -10.62
CA GLY A 134 15.32 12.88 -9.52
C GLY A 134 13.91 12.37 -9.24
N VAL A 135 13.37 11.44 -10.03
CA VAL A 135 12.07 10.78 -9.81
C VAL A 135 12.26 9.44 -9.13
N THR A 136 11.41 9.13 -8.16
CA THR A 136 11.29 7.78 -7.59
C THR A 136 9.97 7.17 -8.06
N VAL A 137 10.03 6.02 -8.71
CA VAL A 137 8.84 5.23 -9.07
C VAL A 137 8.65 4.16 -8.00
N THR A 138 7.48 4.18 -7.38
CA THR A 138 7.11 3.22 -6.33
C THR A 138 5.97 2.33 -6.81
N ALA A 139 5.94 1.10 -6.35
CA ALA A 139 4.88 0.14 -6.65
C ALA A 139 4.69 -0.82 -5.48
N GLN A 140 3.55 -1.49 -5.42
CA GLN A 140 3.42 -2.69 -4.60
C GLN A 140 4.30 -3.81 -5.19
N ASP A 141 4.78 -4.70 -4.34
CA ASP A 141 5.41 -5.94 -4.80
C ASP A 141 4.33 -6.92 -5.28
N ASP A 142 3.78 -6.66 -6.47
CA ASP A 142 2.71 -7.46 -7.07
C ASP A 142 3.09 -8.92 -7.27
N ALA A 143 4.39 -9.20 -7.45
CA ALA A 143 4.87 -10.57 -7.54
C ALA A 143 4.68 -11.30 -6.20
N SER A 144 5.09 -10.68 -5.10
CA SER A 144 4.88 -11.23 -3.75
C SER A 144 3.39 -11.29 -3.39
N LEU A 145 2.59 -10.29 -3.76
CA LEU A 145 1.14 -10.30 -3.56
C LEU A 145 0.49 -11.53 -4.19
N ALA A 146 0.77 -11.78 -5.47
CA ALA A 146 0.25 -12.93 -6.20
C ALA A 146 0.84 -14.25 -5.68
N GLN A 147 2.16 -14.30 -5.41
CA GLN A 147 2.84 -15.49 -4.89
C GLN A 147 2.25 -15.94 -3.54
N LEU A 148 2.04 -15.00 -2.60
CA LEU A 148 1.51 -15.32 -1.27
C LEU A 148 0.02 -15.69 -1.33
N SER A 149 -0.78 -14.99 -2.14
CA SER A 149 -2.21 -15.21 -2.25
C SER A 149 -2.55 -16.54 -2.96
N LEU A 150 -2.03 -16.74 -4.18
CA LEU A 150 -2.27 -17.98 -4.93
C LEU A 150 -1.49 -19.16 -4.34
N GLY A 151 -0.29 -18.92 -3.79
CA GLY A 151 0.51 -19.93 -3.10
C GLY A 151 -0.21 -20.52 -1.89
N GLN A 152 -0.94 -19.70 -1.12
CA GLN A 152 -1.76 -20.19 -0.01
C GLN A 152 -2.93 -21.06 -0.52
N LEU A 153 -3.60 -20.64 -1.59
CA LEU A 153 -4.63 -21.47 -2.23
C LEU A 153 -4.06 -22.83 -2.63
N ILE A 154 -2.93 -22.84 -3.35
CA ILE A 154 -2.26 -24.08 -3.77
C ILE A 154 -1.91 -24.98 -2.58
N HIS A 155 -1.40 -24.39 -1.51
CA HIS A 155 -1.07 -25.08 -0.26
C HIS A 155 -2.31 -25.71 0.40
N ASP A 156 -3.39 -24.94 0.56
CA ASP A 156 -4.61 -25.38 1.25
C ASP A 156 -5.34 -26.52 0.54
N PHE A 157 -5.13 -26.64 -0.78
CA PHE A 157 -5.69 -27.71 -1.61
C PHE A 157 -4.65 -28.79 -2.00
N ASN A 158 -3.46 -28.78 -1.35
CA ASN A 158 -2.38 -29.74 -1.64
C ASN A 158 -2.06 -29.84 -3.14
N GLY A 159 -2.06 -28.70 -3.83
CA GLY A 159 -1.77 -28.59 -5.27
C GLY A 159 -2.84 -29.13 -6.21
N LYS A 160 -4.08 -29.37 -5.75
CA LYS A 160 -5.18 -29.93 -6.56
C LYS A 160 -6.47 -29.17 -6.29
N ALA A 161 -6.92 -28.34 -7.22
CA ALA A 161 -8.18 -27.61 -7.12
C ALA A 161 -8.70 -27.20 -8.49
N ASN A 162 -10.01 -27.13 -8.62
CA ASN A 162 -10.71 -26.46 -9.71
C ASN A 162 -11.02 -25.01 -9.29
N ILE A 163 -10.48 -24.05 -9.99
CA ILE A 163 -10.57 -22.64 -9.58
C ILE A 163 -11.25 -21.75 -10.62
N VAL A 164 -11.84 -20.67 -10.13
CA VAL A 164 -12.28 -19.54 -10.93
C VAL A 164 -11.31 -18.38 -10.69
N LYS A 165 -10.80 -17.78 -11.76
CA LYS A 165 -9.92 -16.62 -11.72
C LYS A 165 -10.70 -15.33 -11.94
N LEU A 166 -10.44 -14.31 -11.11
CA LEU A 166 -10.98 -12.98 -11.27
C LEU A 166 -9.82 -12.02 -11.58
N TRP A 167 -9.78 -11.55 -12.83
CA TRP A 167 -8.68 -10.74 -13.34
C TRP A 167 -9.11 -9.93 -14.56
N VAL A 168 -8.46 -8.79 -14.80
CA VAL A 168 -8.68 -7.93 -15.96
C VAL A 168 -7.35 -7.43 -16.52
N ALA A 169 -7.23 -7.41 -17.84
CA ALA A 169 -6.06 -6.91 -18.55
C ALA A 169 -5.98 -5.37 -18.58
N GLY A 170 -4.78 -4.85 -18.90
CA GLY A 170 -4.56 -3.44 -19.22
C GLY A 170 -4.16 -2.54 -18.05
N PHE A 171 -4.02 -3.09 -16.85
CA PHE A 171 -3.54 -2.36 -15.67
C PHE A 171 -2.21 -2.94 -15.20
N PRO A 172 -1.15 -2.10 -15.03
CA PRO A 172 0.18 -2.59 -14.66
C PRO A 172 0.22 -3.54 -13.46
N PRO A 173 -0.47 -3.30 -12.32
CA PRO A 173 -0.53 -4.27 -11.23
C PRO A 173 -1.12 -5.62 -11.66
N MET A 174 -2.20 -5.60 -12.46
CA MET A 174 -2.87 -6.81 -12.92
C MET A 174 -1.97 -7.64 -13.83
N GLU A 175 -1.21 -6.99 -14.72
CA GLU A 175 -0.26 -7.67 -15.62
C GLU A 175 0.90 -8.30 -14.83
N ARG A 176 1.43 -7.59 -13.83
CA ARG A 176 2.49 -8.14 -12.95
C ARG A 176 2.00 -9.35 -12.15
N ARG A 177 0.77 -9.30 -11.61
CA ARG A 177 0.11 -10.41 -10.91
C ARG A 177 -0.15 -11.60 -11.84
N GLN A 178 -0.51 -11.34 -13.10
CA GLN A 178 -0.75 -12.36 -14.12
C GLN A 178 0.49 -13.20 -14.42
N VAL A 179 1.66 -12.58 -14.55
CA VAL A 179 2.93 -13.30 -14.79
C VAL A 179 3.17 -14.35 -13.71
N VAL A 180 2.94 -14.00 -12.44
CA VAL A 180 3.10 -14.93 -11.32
C VAL A 180 2.01 -16.01 -11.32
N TYR A 181 0.77 -15.62 -11.63
CA TYR A 181 -0.34 -16.57 -11.74
C TYR A 181 -0.03 -17.67 -12.75
N GLU A 182 0.36 -17.32 -13.97
CA GLU A 182 0.70 -18.28 -15.03
C GLU A 182 1.87 -19.20 -14.66
N LYS A 183 2.91 -18.62 -14.03
CA LYS A 183 4.04 -19.39 -13.53
C LYS A 183 3.60 -20.44 -12.51
N LEU A 184 2.82 -20.04 -11.50
CA LEU A 184 2.38 -20.93 -10.44
C LEU A 184 1.45 -22.03 -10.95
N LEU A 185 0.56 -21.77 -11.90
CA LEU A 185 -0.28 -22.79 -12.50
C LEU A 185 0.57 -23.81 -13.30
N LYS A 186 1.58 -23.33 -14.04
CA LYS A 186 2.50 -24.23 -14.77
C LYS A 186 3.29 -25.14 -13.82
N GLU A 187 3.67 -24.63 -12.66
CA GLU A 187 4.41 -25.37 -11.63
C GLU A 187 3.48 -26.33 -10.84
N ASN A 188 2.18 -26.09 -10.84
CA ASN A 188 1.17 -26.86 -10.12
C ASN A 188 0.06 -27.37 -11.04
N PRO A 189 0.34 -28.37 -11.90
CA PRO A 189 -0.60 -28.82 -12.93
C PRO A 189 -1.89 -29.45 -12.41
N GLY A 190 -2.00 -29.72 -11.10
CA GLY A 190 -3.24 -30.14 -10.46
C GLY A 190 -4.22 -29.00 -10.15
N ILE A 191 -3.80 -27.74 -10.35
CA ILE A 191 -4.69 -26.58 -10.26
C ILE A 191 -5.30 -26.31 -11.65
N HIS A 192 -6.60 -26.48 -11.76
CA HIS A 192 -7.32 -26.34 -13.03
C HIS A 192 -8.18 -25.08 -13.02
N GLN A 193 -7.84 -24.11 -13.88
CA GLN A 193 -8.68 -22.94 -14.10
C GLN A 193 -9.90 -23.33 -14.95
N LEU A 194 -11.11 -23.28 -14.36
CA LEU A 194 -12.37 -23.55 -15.07
C LEU A 194 -12.86 -22.33 -15.85
N GLU A 195 -12.78 -21.15 -15.23
CA GLU A 195 -13.26 -19.89 -15.79
C GLU A 195 -12.28 -18.75 -15.44
N SER A 196 -12.28 -17.72 -16.28
CA SER A 196 -11.59 -16.45 -16.02
C SER A 196 -12.52 -15.31 -16.38
N ILE A 197 -12.84 -14.47 -15.40
CA ILE A 197 -13.73 -13.33 -15.58
C ILE A 197 -13.14 -12.09 -14.91
N GLY A 198 -13.56 -10.91 -15.36
CA GLY A 198 -13.24 -9.61 -14.77
C GLY A 198 -13.56 -8.51 -15.77
N ALA A 199 -13.95 -7.37 -15.24
CA ALA A 199 -14.11 -6.14 -15.98
C ALA A 199 -14.03 -4.96 -15.01
N VAL A 200 -13.58 -3.82 -15.48
CA VAL A 200 -13.68 -2.56 -14.74
C VAL A 200 -14.92 -1.83 -15.23
N SER A 201 -15.81 -1.55 -14.30
CA SER A 201 -17.07 -0.84 -14.54
C SER A 201 -17.34 0.14 -13.39
N THR A 202 -18.44 0.83 -13.43
CA THR A 202 -18.91 1.69 -12.33
C THR A 202 -19.39 0.91 -11.10
N ASP A 203 -19.72 -0.39 -11.27
CA ASP A 203 -20.11 -1.31 -10.20
C ASP A 203 -19.39 -2.65 -10.37
N VAL A 204 -18.10 -2.68 -10.11
CA VAL A 204 -17.27 -3.89 -10.22
C VAL A 204 -17.77 -5.02 -9.32
N GLN A 205 -18.23 -4.71 -8.12
CA GLN A 205 -18.74 -5.70 -7.17
C GLN A 205 -20.02 -6.36 -7.66
N GLY A 206 -21.00 -5.57 -8.11
CA GLY A 206 -22.26 -6.07 -8.64
C GLY A 206 -22.09 -6.89 -9.92
N ASP A 207 -21.29 -6.40 -10.84
CA ASP A 207 -20.98 -7.12 -12.09
C ASP A 207 -20.26 -8.46 -11.83
N THR A 208 -19.32 -8.47 -10.88
CA THR A 208 -18.64 -9.71 -10.49
C THR A 208 -19.59 -10.67 -9.80
N ALA A 209 -20.46 -10.18 -8.90
CA ALA A 209 -21.46 -11.02 -8.24
C ALA A 209 -22.40 -11.69 -9.25
N ASN A 210 -22.89 -10.95 -10.23
CA ASN A 210 -23.75 -11.46 -11.29
C ASN A 210 -23.06 -12.55 -12.13
N LYS A 211 -21.80 -12.31 -12.54
CA LYS A 211 -21.02 -13.27 -13.33
C LYS A 211 -20.70 -14.53 -12.52
N ILE A 212 -20.32 -14.40 -11.26
CA ILE A 212 -20.10 -15.55 -10.36
C ILE A 212 -21.40 -16.30 -10.16
N GLY A 213 -22.54 -15.64 -9.96
CA GLY A 213 -23.85 -16.29 -9.87
C GLY A 213 -24.16 -17.19 -11.09
N ALA A 214 -23.88 -16.69 -12.31
CA ALA A 214 -24.02 -17.47 -13.53
C ALA A 214 -23.06 -18.69 -13.58
N ILE A 215 -21.81 -18.52 -13.13
CA ILE A 215 -20.84 -19.62 -13.02
C ILE A 215 -21.31 -20.67 -12.01
N LEU A 216 -21.83 -20.25 -10.85
CA LEU A 216 -22.35 -21.16 -9.83
C LEU A 216 -23.57 -21.96 -10.31
N ALA A 217 -24.39 -21.39 -11.18
CA ALA A 217 -25.49 -22.10 -11.84
C ALA A 217 -24.99 -23.15 -12.87
N LYS A 218 -23.87 -22.84 -13.57
CA LYS A 218 -23.24 -23.76 -14.54
C LYS A 218 -22.51 -24.93 -13.86
N TYR A 219 -21.86 -24.66 -12.71
CA TYR A 219 -21.06 -25.66 -12.01
C TYR A 219 -21.72 -26.08 -10.68
N PRO A 220 -22.28 -27.29 -10.59
CA PRO A 220 -22.93 -27.75 -9.37
C PRO A 220 -21.94 -27.88 -8.20
N LYS A 221 -22.48 -28.05 -6.99
CA LYS A 221 -21.72 -28.19 -5.75
C LYS A 221 -20.63 -29.27 -5.88
N GLY A 222 -19.43 -28.95 -5.39
CA GLY A 222 -18.24 -29.80 -5.46
C GLY A 222 -17.48 -29.76 -6.80
N LYS A 223 -17.83 -28.88 -7.75
CA LYS A 223 -17.11 -28.71 -9.02
C LYS A 223 -16.15 -27.54 -9.00
N ILE A 224 -16.35 -26.55 -8.15
CA ILE A 224 -15.45 -25.41 -7.92
C ILE A 224 -14.96 -25.53 -6.48
N ASP A 225 -13.65 -25.53 -6.29
CA ASP A 225 -13.01 -25.63 -4.98
C ASP A 225 -12.67 -24.25 -4.43
N ALA A 226 -12.17 -23.35 -5.30
CA ALA A 226 -11.77 -22.00 -4.88
C ALA A 226 -11.97 -20.94 -5.96
N ILE A 227 -11.97 -19.68 -5.51
CA ILE A 227 -11.90 -18.48 -6.34
C ILE A 227 -10.64 -17.72 -5.96
N TRP A 228 -9.86 -17.32 -6.96
CA TRP A 228 -8.73 -16.40 -6.78
C TRP A 228 -9.05 -15.06 -7.41
N GLY A 229 -9.03 -13.99 -6.59
CA GLY A 229 -9.27 -12.60 -7.01
C GLY A 229 -7.98 -11.79 -7.01
N SER A 230 -7.63 -11.24 -8.16
CA SER A 230 -6.47 -10.37 -8.31
C SER A 230 -6.67 -8.96 -7.74
N TRP A 231 -7.86 -8.67 -7.22
CA TRP A 231 -8.26 -7.39 -6.65
C TRP A 231 -9.41 -7.61 -5.65
N ASP A 232 -9.46 -6.84 -4.54
CA ASP A 232 -10.46 -6.95 -3.48
C ASP A 232 -11.89 -6.67 -3.96
N ALA A 233 -12.09 -5.70 -4.85
CA ALA A 233 -13.42 -5.41 -5.40
C ALA A 233 -14.04 -6.61 -6.14
N PHE A 234 -13.21 -7.42 -6.83
CA PHE A 234 -13.65 -8.69 -7.39
C PHE A 234 -14.01 -9.71 -6.30
N ALA A 235 -13.18 -9.77 -5.26
CA ALA A 235 -13.40 -10.70 -4.16
C ALA A 235 -14.66 -10.37 -3.37
N GLN A 236 -14.99 -9.11 -3.17
CA GLN A 236 -16.24 -8.66 -2.55
C GLN A 236 -17.47 -9.13 -3.36
N GLY A 237 -17.42 -8.97 -4.68
CA GLY A 237 -18.48 -9.47 -5.59
C GLY A 237 -18.62 -10.98 -5.53
N ALA A 238 -17.48 -11.70 -5.54
CA ALA A 238 -17.49 -13.15 -5.40
C ALA A 238 -18.05 -13.60 -4.05
N TYR A 239 -17.63 -12.96 -2.96
CA TYR A 239 -18.16 -13.23 -1.62
C TYR A 239 -19.68 -13.08 -1.56
N LYS A 240 -20.20 -11.96 -2.09
CA LYS A 240 -21.65 -11.74 -2.17
C LYS A 240 -22.37 -12.87 -2.91
N ALA A 241 -21.88 -13.25 -4.10
CA ALA A 241 -22.47 -14.33 -4.88
C ALA A 241 -22.43 -15.68 -4.14
N LEU A 242 -21.34 -16.01 -3.45
CA LEU A 242 -21.21 -17.23 -2.66
C LEU A 242 -22.25 -17.28 -1.53
N GLN A 243 -22.48 -16.17 -0.84
CA GLN A 243 -23.47 -16.06 0.22
C GLN A 243 -24.90 -16.19 -0.33
N GLU A 244 -25.24 -15.46 -1.37
CA GLU A 244 -26.57 -15.44 -1.97
C GLU A 244 -26.98 -16.79 -2.57
N ASN A 245 -26.00 -17.58 -3.04
CA ASN A 245 -26.25 -18.91 -3.64
C ASN A 245 -26.00 -20.09 -2.68
N GLY A 246 -25.67 -19.82 -1.41
CA GLY A 246 -25.39 -20.87 -0.42
C GLY A 246 -24.19 -21.75 -0.78
N ARG A 247 -23.16 -21.16 -1.42
CA ARG A 247 -21.95 -21.85 -1.93
C ARG A 247 -20.70 -21.51 -1.11
N THR A 248 -20.86 -21.38 0.19
CA THR A 248 -19.76 -20.98 1.12
C THR A 248 -18.70 -22.07 1.35
N GLU A 249 -18.90 -23.27 0.78
CA GLU A 249 -17.86 -24.29 0.71
C GLU A 249 -16.69 -23.90 -0.20
N ILE A 250 -16.94 -23.04 -1.20
CA ILE A 250 -15.92 -22.55 -2.14
C ILE A 250 -15.05 -21.54 -1.40
N LYS A 251 -13.73 -21.75 -1.38
CA LYS A 251 -12.79 -20.86 -0.68
C LYS A 251 -12.40 -19.68 -1.55
N LEU A 252 -12.26 -18.51 -0.94
CA LEU A 252 -11.90 -17.26 -1.62
C LEU A 252 -10.54 -16.78 -1.14
N TYR A 253 -9.67 -16.41 -2.08
CA TYR A 253 -8.34 -15.84 -1.87
C TYR A 253 -8.21 -14.61 -2.73
N SER A 254 -7.59 -13.55 -2.20
CA SER A 254 -7.53 -12.27 -2.92
C SER A 254 -6.24 -11.48 -2.69
N ILE A 255 -6.20 -10.33 -3.32
CA ILE A 255 -5.18 -9.30 -3.17
C ILE A 255 -5.89 -7.99 -2.86
N ASP A 256 -5.19 -7.10 -2.15
CA ASP A 256 -5.62 -5.83 -1.59
C ASP A 256 -6.55 -5.98 -0.37
N VAL A 257 -6.79 -4.89 0.37
CA VAL A 257 -7.63 -4.90 1.58
C VAL A 257 -8.32 -3.56 1.81
N SER A 258 -9.59 -3.65 2.18
CA SER A 258 -10.40 -2.54 2.67
C SER A 258 -11.01 -2.86 4.05
N ASN A 259 -11.62 -1.86 4.69
CA ASN A 259 -12.36 -2.10 5.92
C ASN A 259 -13.55 -3.05 5.72
N GLN A 260 -14.19 -3.00 4.55
CA GLN A 260 -15.27 -3.92 4.19
C GLN A 260 -14.77 -5.36 4.10
N ASP A 261 -13.63 -5.60 3.47
CA ASP A 261 -13.04 -6.94 3.36
C ASP A 261 -12.76 -7.55 4.72
N LEU A 262 -12.18 -6.76 5.61
CA LEU A 262 -11.89 -7.21 6.98
C LEU A 262 -13.16 -7.59 7.73
N GLN A 263 -14.27 -6.85 7.55
CA GLN A 263 -15.55 -7.21 8.14
C GLN A 263 -16.11 -8.51 7.57
N LEU A 264 -16.01 -8.73 6.25
CA LEU A 264 -16.46 -9.93 5.59
C LEU A 264 -15.60 -11.15 5.98
N MET A 265 -14.29 -10.98 6.04
CA MET A 265 -13.35 -12.04 6.45
C MET A 265 -13.45 -12.35 7.95
N HIS A 266 -13.76 -11.38 8.81
CA HIS A 266 -13.86 -11.56 10.26
C HIS A 266 -14.99 -12.49 10.67
N GLN A 267 -16.02 -12.68 9.83
CA GLN A 267 -17.13 -13.59 10.12
C GLN A 267 -16.59 -15.01 10.34
N LYS A 268 -17.10 -15.69 11.38
CA LYS A 268 -16.62 -17.00 11.84
C LYS A 268 -16.48 -18.03 10.74
N ASP A 269 -17.48 -18.14 9.87
CA ASP A 269 -17.53 -19.13 8.80
C ASP A 269 -17.30 -18.52 7.41
N SER A 270 -16.59 -17.39 7.34
CA SER A 270 -16.30 -16.71 6.09
C SER A 270 -15.60 -17.66 5.10
N PRO A 271 -16.08 -17.74 3.85
CA PRO A 271 -15.37 -18.44 2.78
C PRO A 271 -14.07 -17.75 2.37
N TRP A 272 -13.91 -16.46 2.66
CA TRP A 272 -12.73 -15.67 2.31
C TRP A 272 -11.57 -15.98 3.27
N LYS A 273 -10.65 -16.85 2.82
CA LYS A 273 -9.62 -17.45 3.68
C LYS A 273 -8.39 -16.59 3.86
N GLN A 274 -8.02 -15.84 2.84
CA GLN A 274 -6.86 -14.95 2.89
C GLN A 274 -7.01 -13.81 1.89
N THR A 275 -6.51 -12.65 2.29
CA THR A 275 -6.06 -11.61 1.37
C THR A 275 -4.59 -11.28 1.63
N VAL A 276 -3.93 -10.70 0.62
CA VAL A 276 -2.55 -10.24 0.72
C VAL A 276 -2.52 -8.79 0.27
N ALA A 277 -1.96 -7.91 1.09
CA ALA A 277 -2.05 -6.48 0.83
C ALA A 277 -0.83 -5.70 1.31
N VAL A 278 -0.75 -4.45 0.90
CA VAL A 278 0.12 -3.41 1.47
C VAL A 278 -0.77 -2.35 2.12
N ASP A 279 -0.35 -1.80 3.25
CA ASP A 279 -1.08 -0.70 3.88
C ASP A 279 -1.05 0.56 2.99
N SER A 280 -2.20 0.95 2.44
CA SER A 280 -2.34 2.13 1.58
C SER A 280 -1.99 3.43 2.29
N LYS A 281 -2.22 3.52 3.59
CA LYS A 281 -1.84 4.68 4.40
C LYS A 281 -0.31 4.80 4.47
N LEU A 282 0.38 3.68 4.66
CA LEU A 282 1.85 3.62 4.62
C LEU A 282 2.39 3.99 3.23
N ILE A 283 1.75 3.53 2.15
CA ILE A 283 2.15 3.89 0.78
C ILE A 283 2.10 5.41 0.61
N GLY A 284 1.00 6.06 1.00
CA GLY A 284 0.85 7.51 0.93
C GLY A 284 1.89 8.27 1.76
N ALA A 285 2.11 7.84 3.00
CA ALA A 285 3.11 8.43 3.90
C ALA A 285 4.54 8.30 3.35
N THR A 286 4.90 7.13 2.82
CA THR A 286 6.24 6.88 2.27
C THR A 286 6.50 7.69 1.00
N ASN A 287 5.52 7.82 0.11
CA ASN A 287 5.65 8.71 -1.06
C ASN A 287 5.83 10.17 -0.65
N MET A 288 5.13 10.62 0.40
CA MET A 288 5.35 11.97 0.97
C MET A 288 6.75 12.13 1.55
N ARG A 289 7.30 11.11 2.25
CA ARG A 289 8.69 11.12 2.77
C ARG A 289 9.71 11.24 1.64
N LEU A 290 9.51 10.51 0.54
CA LEU A 290 10.36 10.60 -0.65
C LEU A 290 10.37 12.00 -1.23
N VAL A 291 9.20 12.64 -1.38
CA VAL A 291 9.12 14.05 -1.83
C VAL A 291 9.81 14.99 -0.85
N ALA A 292 9.60 14.83 0.46
CA ALA A 292 10.24 15.64 1.50
C ALA A 292 11.77 15.54 1.44
N ASN A 293 12.31 14.33 1.32
CA ASN A 293 13.76 14.10 1.18
C ASN A 293 14.34 14.81 -0.05
N LYS A 294 13.63 14.72 -1.19
CA LYS A 294 14.05 15.41 -2.43
C LYS A 294 14.04 16.93 -2.28
N ILE A 295 13.06 17.51 -1.57
CA ILE A 295 13.02 18.94 -1.26
C ILE A 295 14.20 19.31 -0.34
N GLY A 296 14.52 18.45 0.62
CA GLY A 296 15.69 18.60 1.50
C GLY A 296 17.04 18.42 0.81
N GLY A 297 17.07 17.98 -0.45
CA GLY A 297 18.32 17.73 -1.20
C GLY A 297 18.89 16.33 -0.99
N GLU A 298 18.15 15.45 -0.33
CA GLU A 298 18.56 14.06 -0.10
C GLU A 298 18.50 13.22 -1.37
N THR A 299 19.42 12.29 -1.52
CA THR A 299 19.36 11.28 -2.59
C THR A 299 18.31 10.23 -2.26
N THR A 300 17.45 9.91 -3.22
CA THR A 300 16.44 8.87 -3.11
C THR A 300 16.61 7.84 -4.23
N PRO A 301 16.20 6.56 -4.03
CA PRO A 301 16.34 5.55 -5.08
C PRO A 301 15.45 5.88 -6.29
N ALA A 302 15.82 5.34 -7.47
CA ALA A 302 15.02 5.46 -8.68
C ALA A 302 13.71 4.64 -8.58
N THR A 303 13.74 3.51 -7.86
CA THR A 303 12.58 2.62 -7.66
C THR A 303 12.48 2.17 -6.22
N TYR A 304 11.24 1.89 -5.77
CA TYR A 304 10.98 1.29 -4.46
C TYR A 304 9.72 0.42 -4.53
N GLN A 305 9.76 -0.74 -3.88
CA GLN A 305 8.63 -1.67 -3.81
C GLN A 305 8.18 -1.86 -2.36
N PHE A 306 6.86 -1.74 -2.14
CA PHE A 306 6.24 -1.97 -0.84
C PHE A 306 6.03 -3.46 -0.60
N LYS A 307 6.47 -3.94 0.56
CA LYS A 307 6.36 -5.35 0.95
C LYS A 307 4.91 -5.75 1.24
N ALA A 308 4.52 -6.91 0.73
CA ALA A 308 3.22 -7.52 0.96
C ALA A 308 3.13 -8.16 2.36
N ALA A 309 1.93 -8.13 2.94
CA ALA A 309 1.57 -8.85 4.15
C ALA A 309 0.34 -9.72 3.90
N ALA A 310 0.39 -10.98 4.35
CA ALA A 310 -0.76 -11.87 4.30
C ALA A 310 -1.66 -11.66 5.52
N ILE A 311 -2.97 -11.64 5.28
CA ILE A 311 -4.02 -11.45 6.28
C ILE A 311 -4.96 -12.63 6.17
N SER A 312 -4.95 -13.54 7.14
CA SER A 312 -5.79 -14.73 7.10
C SER A 312 -7.10 -14.54 7.86
N GLN A 313 -8.14 -15.21 7.40
CA GLN A 313 -9.43 -15.27 8.08
C GLN A 313 -9.29 -15.79 9.53
N ALA A 314 -8.42 -16.78 9.74
CA ALA A 314 -8.19 -17.33 11.08
C ALA A 314 -7.63 -16.29 12.07
N GLN A 315 -6.69 -15.44 11.64
CA GLN A 315 -6.16 -14.36 12.47
C GLN A 315 -7.23 -13.34 12.83
N LEU A 316 -8.12 -13.01 11.88
CA LEU A 316 -9.21 -12.05 12.09
C LEU A 316 -10.29 -12.64 12.99
N ALA A 317 -10.74 -13.86 12.75
CA ALA A 317 -11.77 -14.54 13.54
C ALA A 317 -11.37 -14.79 15.00
N ALA A 318 -10.07 -14.80 15.30
CA ALA A 318 -9.56 -14.90 16.67
C ALA A 318 -9.74 -13.60 17.47
N GLN A 319 -10.10 -12.48 16.82
CA GLN A 319 -10.31 -11.20 17.49
C GLN A 319 -11.74 -11.08 18.02
N SER A 320 -11.89 -10.63 19.25
CA SER A 320 -13.21 -10.42 19.89
C SER A 320 -13.88 -9.09 19.53
N GLY A 321 -13.14 -8.14 18.94
CA GLY A 321 -13.62 -6.81 18.60
C GLY A 321 -13.60 -6.53 17.10
N ALA A 322 -14.18 -5.39 16.70
CA ALA A 322 -14.15 -4.95 15.31
C ALA A 322 -12.73 -4.77 14.81
N VAL A 323 -12.44 -5.34 13.63
CA VAL A 323 -11.17 -5.22 12.95
C VAL A 323 -11.31 -4.22 11.80
N ASN A 324 -10.34 -3.34 11.66
CA ASN A 324 -10.24 -2.40 10.55
C ASN A 324 -8.78 -2.19 10.16
N VAL A 325 -8.54 -1.59 9.00
CA VAL A 325 -7.18 -1.39 8.44
C VAL A 325 -6.25 -0.67 9.44
N SER A 326 -6.77 0.30 10.21
CA SER A 326 -5.96 1.07 11.17
C SER A 326 -5.61 0.30 12.45
N THR A 327 -6.22 -0.84 12.70
CA THR A 327 -5.94 -1.71 13.86
C THR A 327 -5.23 -3.02 13.49
N LEU A 328 -5.01 -3.26 12.21
CA LEU A 328 -4.35 -4.50 11.74
C LEU A 328 -2.93 -4.68 12.30
N ASN A 329 -2.23 -3.61 12.66
CA ASN A 329 -0.91 -3.71 13.30
C ASN A 329 -0.93 -4.49 14.62
N LYS A 330 -2.09 -4.60 15.28
CA LYS A 330 -2.26 -5.43 16.50
C LYS A 330 -2.34 -6.92 16.20
N ILE A 331 -2.61 -7.28 14.93
CA ILE A 331 -2.86 -8.65 14.47
C ILE A 331 -1.74 -9.10 13.53
N ILE A 332 -1.29 -8.20 12.65
CA ILE A 332 -0.28 -8.45 11.63
C ILE A 332 0.97 -7.66 12.01
N PRO A 333 2.03 -8.31 12.51
CA PRO A 333 3.27 -7.63 12.89
C PRO A 333 3.86 -6.81 11.73
N GLY A 334 4.18 -5.55 11.98
CA GLY A 334 4.75 -4.63 10.99
C GLY A 334 3.74 -4.01 10.01
N TRP A 335 2.44 -4.30 10.14
CA TRP A 335 1.41 -3.64 9.33
C TRP A 335 1.39 -2.13 9.57
N GLY A 336 1.48 -1.36 8.48
CA GLY A 336 1.47 0.11 8.54
C GLY A 336 2.73 0.74 9.16
N GLU A 337 3.74 -0.07 9.47
CA GLU A 337 4.98 0.37 10.09
C GLU A 337 6.14 0.31 9.09
N SER A 338 6.85 1.41 8.94
CA SER A 338 8.13 1.49 8.21
C SER A 338 8.87 2.75 8.60
N THR A 339 10.17 2.63 8.76
CA THR A 339 11.12 3.74 8.90
C THR A 339 11.76 4.14 7.56
N ASP A 340 11.34 3.50 6.46
CA ASP A 340 11.89 3.78 5.13
C ASP A 340 11.69 5.26 4.79
N PHE A 341 12.79 5.87 4.37
CA PHE A 341 12.87 7.29 4.01
C PHE A 341 12.52 8.28 5.13
N VAL A 342 12.53 7.84 6.39
CA VAL A 342 12.46 8.75 7.54
C VAL A 342 13.86 9.37 7.75
N ALA A 343 14.00 10.62 7.34
CA ALA A 343 15.25 11.34 7.56
C ALA A 343 15.38 11.80 9.04
N PRO A 344 16.59 11.86 9.60
CA PRO A 344 16.80 12.25 11.00
C PRO A 344 16.20 13.62 11.35
N TRP A 345 16.21 14.57 10.40
CA TRP A 345 15.66 15.91 10.58
C TRP A 345 14.11 15.97 10.65
N PHE A 346 13.41 14.87 10.26
CA PHE A 346 11.94 14.79 10.40
C PHE A 346 11.51 14.98 11.84
N ALA A 347 12.24 14.40 12.80
CA ALA A 347 11.92 14.54 14.23
C ALA A 347 11.89 16.00 14.68
N THR A 348 12.82 16.83 14.17
CA THR A 348 12.87 18.28 14.47
C THR A 348 11.60 19.00 13.99
N LEU A 349 11.13 18.71 12.78
CA LEU A 349 9.89 19.30 12.25
C LEU A 349 8.66 18.76 12.96
N GLN A 350 8.61 17.45 13.22
CA GLN A 350 7.51 16.82 13.93
C GLN A 350 7.33 17.42 15.33
N ALA A 351 8.41 17.61 16.08
CA ALA A 351 8.37 18.30 17.38
C ALA A 351 7.84 19.74 17.28
N LYS A 352 8.21 20.45 16.20
CA LYS A 352 7.75 21.84 15.95
C LYS A 352 6.27 21.91 15.60
N TYR A 353 5.75 20.94 14.84
CA TYR A 353 4.38 20.96 14.30
C TYR A 353 3.39 20.03 15.03
N ALA A 354 3.84 19.17 15.97
CA ALA A 354 2.97 18.31 16.77
C ALA A 354 1.95 19.06 17.64
N LYS A 355 2.17 20.36 17.90
CA LYS A 355 1.35 21.21 18.76
C LYS A 355 0.36 22.10 17.99
N LYS A 356 0.25 21.94 16.71
CA LYS A 356 -0.69 22.66 15.85
C LYS A 356 -1.71 21.70 15.24
#